data_eaacd7422e9926e445a4acc443459074
#
_entry.id   eaacd7422e9926e445a4acc443459074
#
_cell.length_a   1.000
_cell.length_b   1.000
_cell.length_c   1.000
_cell.angle_alpha   90.00
_cell.angle_beta   90.00
_cell.angle_gamma   90.00
#
_symmetry.space_group_name_H-M   'P 1'
#
loop_
_entity.id
_entity.type
_entity.pdbx_description
1 polymer ?
#
loop_
_entity_poly.entity_id
_entity_poly.type
_entity_poly.pdbx_seq_one_letter_code
_entity_poly.pdbx_strand_id
1 'polypeptide(L)'
;LFAETRARSTSLAAKAADVVGKSLAEEEKKDLDKISKKILNDNEHTDLIKNLATLVKKGVAFHHAGLNQNCREIIESEFRNGKIKLLASTPTLAAGVNLPARRVVISNINRYDAKFGANKPISILEYKQLCGRAGRPQYDKFGEAIIVGNSNGTELIDYYVNGTPEPIVSKLTDDRALRTHVLSLVSTTPGIKKDEIVGFFSETLAGSQIREPTIKF
;
A
#
# COMPACT_ATOMS: atom_id res chain seq x y z
N LEU A 1 -1.42 -2.15 -9.87
CA LEU A 1 -2.78 -2.56 -9.54
C LEU A 1 -2.86 -2.73 -8.03
N PHE A 2 -3.82 -2.06 -7.38
CA PHE A 2 -4.04 -2.17 -5.93
C PHE A 2 -5.18 -3.14 -5.62
N ALA A 3 -4.91 -4.05 -4.67
CA ALA A 3 -5.83 -5.06 -4.18
C ALA A 3 -6.04 -4.92 -2.67
N GLU A 4 -7.21 -5.26 -2.18
CA GLU A 4 -7.62 -5.11 -0.79
C GLU A 4 -6.88 -6.04 0.19
N THR A 5 -6.45 -7.22 -0.27
CA THR A 5 -5.78 -8.23 0.55
C THR A 5 -4.55 -8.83 -0.14
N ARG A 6 -3.67 -9.48 0.66
CA ARG A 6 -2.52 -10.23 0.14
C ARG A 6 -2.94 -11.33 -0.84
N ALA A 7 -3.93 -12.15 -0.46
CA ALA A 7 -4.45 -13.22 -1.31
C ALA A 7 -5.03 -12.67 -2.63
N ARG A 8 -5.74 -11.53 -2.57
CA ARG A 8 -6.30 -10.89 -3.76
C ARG A 8 -5.22 -10.33 -4.67
N SER A 9 -4.16 -9.73 -4.12
CA SER A 9 -3.03 -9.24 -4.94
C SER A 9 -2.35 -10.37 -5.71
N THR A 10 -2.11 -11.52 -5.06
CA THR A 10 -1.54 -12.71 -5.72
C THR A 10 -2.49 -13.27 -6.78
N SER A 11 -3.78 -13.37 -6.50
CA SER A 11 -4.79 -13.86 -7.45
C SER A 11 -4.92 -12.95 -8.68
N LEU A 12 -4.92 -11.63 -8.49
CA LEU A 12 -4.99 -10.67 -9.59
C LEU A 12 -3.71 -10.66 -10.44
N ALA A 13 -2.54 -10.82 -9.81
CA ALA A 13 -1.28 -11.00 -10.51
C ALA A 13 -1.31 -12.23 -11.42
N ALA A 14 -1.81 -13.37 -10.89
CA ALA A 14 -1.93 -14.60 -11.67
C ALA A 14 -2.87 -14.43 -12.88
N LYS A 15 -4.02 -13.78 -12.69
CA LYS A 15 -4.96 -13.50 -13.80
C LYS A 15 -4.37 -12.58 -14.87
N ALA A 16 -3.58 -11.58 -14.47
CA ALA A 16 -2.95 -10.65 -15.38
C ALA A 16 -1.79 -11.29 -16.16
N ALA A 17 -1.12 -12.29 -15.59
CA ALA A 17 0.09 -12.89 -16.15
C ALA A 17 -0.13 -13.52 -17.54
N ASP A 18 -1.29 -14.10 -17.79
CA ASP A 18 -1.58 -14.71 -19.09
C ASP A 18 -1.80 -13.68 -20.19
N VAL A 19 -2.32 -12.51 -19.83
CA VAL A 19 -2.50 -11.39 -20.77
C VAL A 19 -1.18 -10.70 -21.03
N VAL A 20 -0.46 -10.32 -19.96
CA VAL A 20 0.83 -9.62 -20.06
C VAL A 20 1.88 -10.48 -20.75
N GLY A 21 1.96 -11.76 -20.40
CA GLY A 21 2.94 -12.69 -20.98
C GLY A 21 2.84 -12.85 -22.50
N LYS A 22 1.63 -12.70 -23.06
CA LYS A 22 1.41 -12.75 -24.50
C LYS A 22 1.96 -11.54 -25.26
N SER A 23 2.11 -10.41 -24.59
CA SER A 23 2.60 -9.15 -25.19
C SER A 23 4.11 -8.94 -25.07
N LEU A 24 4.82 -9.85 -24.38
CA LEU A 24 6.26 -9.74 -24.16
C LEU A 24 7.07 -10.12 -25.41
N ALA A 25 8.07 -9.30 -25.73
CA ALA A 25 9.09 -9.64 -26.72
C ALA A 25 10.03 -10.74 -26.21
N GLU A 26 10.70 -11.45 -27.11
CA GLU A 26 11.61 -12.55 -26.74
C GLU A 26 12.79 -12.09 -25.88
N GLU A 27 13.30 -10.88 -26.09
CA GLU A 27 14.37 -10.31 -25.25
C GLU A 27 13.86 -10.03 -23.83
N GLU A 28 12.65 -9.51 -23.69
CA GLU A 28 12.04 -9.26 -22.39
C GLU A 28 11.82 -10.57 -21.61
N LYS A 29 11.42 -11.64 -22.28
CA LYS A 29 11.28 -12.99 -21.68
C LYS A 29 12.61 -13.52 -21.15
N LYS A 30 13.71 -13.31 -21.89
CA LYS A 30 15.06 -13.72 -21.45
C LYS A 30 15.48 -12.95 -20.18
N ASP A 31 15.24 -11.66 -20.12
CA ASP A 31 15.58 -10.85 -18.96
C ASP A 31 14.72 -11.22 -17.74
N LEU A 32 13.43 -11.43 -17.95
CA LEU A 32 12.52 -11.88 -16.92
C LEU A 32 12.86 -13.29 -16.38
N ASP A 33 13.36 -14.18 -17.22
CA ASP A 33 13.87 -15.49 -16.77
C ASP A 33 15.09 -15.35 -15.85
N LYS A 34 16.02 -14.42 -16.15
CA LYS A 34 17.16 -14.12 -15.26
C LYS A 34 16.68 -13.58 -13.90
N ILE A 35 15.70 -12.66 -13.91
CA ILE A 35 15.12 -12.10 -12.68
C ILE A 35 14.43 -13.19 -11.86
N SER A 36 13.65 -14.04 -12.51
CA SER A 36 13.00 -15.19 -11.87
C SER A 36 14.00 -16.13 -11.20
N LYS A 37 15.11 -16.46 -11.88
CA LYS A 37 16.20 -17.27 -11.32
C LYS A 37 16.87 -16.59 -10.14
N LYS A 38 17.10 -15.27 -10.21
CA LYS A 38 17.64 -14.48 -9.10
C LYS A 38 16.74 -14.56 -7.87
N ILE A 39 15.42 -14.38 -8.04
CA ILE A 39 14.44 -14.50 -6.95
C ILE A 39 14.51 -15.88 -6.29
N LEU A 40 14.65 -16.96 -7.07
CA LEU A 40 14.75 -18.32 -6.53
C LEU A 40 16.08 -18.55 -5.81
N ASN A 41 17.20 -18.10 -6.38
CA ASN A 41 18.53 -18.37 -5.82
C ASN A 41 18.81 -17.58 -4.53
N ASP A 42 18.31 -16.35 -4.47
CA ASP A 42 18.60 -15.42 -3.37
C ASP A 42 17.61 -15.54 -2.20
N ASN A 43 16.63 -16.47 -2.26
CA ASN A 43 15.58 -16.60 -1.26
C ASN A 43 15.24 -18.06 -0.96
N GLU A 44 14.58 -18.28 0.19
CA GLU A 44 14.05 -19.61 0.54
C GLU A 44 12.97 -20.04 -0.47
N HIS A 45 13.03 -21.32 -0.85
CA HIS A 45 12.16 -21.90 -1.88
C HIS A 45 10.75 -22.23 -1.35
N THR A 46 10.09 -21.27 -0.74
CA THR A 46 8.68 -21.40 -0.32
C THR A 46 7.76 -21.41 -1.54
N ASP A 47 6.55 -21.94 -1.40
CA ASP A 47 5.56 -21.93 -2.48
C ASP A 47 5.20 -20.52 -2.93
N LEU A 48 5.24 -19.55 -1.99
CA LEU A 48 5.02 -18.14 -2.30
C LEU A 48 6.11 -17.60 -3.26
N ILE A 49 7.38 -17.91 -3.00
CA ILE A 49 8.52 -17.47 -3.82
C ILE A 49 8.53 -18.18 -5.17
N LYS A 50 8.22 -19.47 -5.23
CA LYS A 50 8.09 -20.22 -6.49
C LYS A 50 6.96 -19.64 -7.36
N ASN A 51 5.82 -19.31 -6.76
CA ASN A 51 4.73 -18.67 -7.46
C ASN A 51 5.13 -17.29 -7.99
N LEU A 52 5.78 -16.45 -7.16
CA LEU A 52 6.29 -15.17 -7.58
C LEU A 52 7.25 -15.28 -8.78
N ALA A 53 8.22 -16.18 -8.70
CA ALA A 53 9.19 -16.41 -9.78
C ALA A 53 8.52 -16.83 -11.09
N THR A 54 7.47 -17.66 -11.00
CA THR A 54 6.66 -18.07 -12.16
C THR A 54 5.93 -16.89 -12.80
N LEU A 55 5.35 -16.00 -12.00
CA LEU A 55 4.66 -14.81 -12.49
C LEU A 55 5.62 -13.79 -13.09
N VAL A 56 6.82 -13.63 -12.50
CA VAL A 56 7.86 -12.73 -13.00
C VAL A 56 8.30 -13.12 -14.41
N LYS A 57 8.40 -14.40 -14.74
CA LYS A 57 8.66 -14.85 -16.12
C LYS A 57 7.64 -14.35 -17.14
N LYS A 58 6.42 -14.05 -16.69
CA LYS A 58 5.33 -13.47 -17.49
C LYS A 58 5.23 -11.93 -17.38
N GLY A 59 6.25 -11.27 -16.81
CA GLY A 59 6.28 -9.81 -16.66
C GLY A 59 5.36 -9.25 -15.58
N VAL A 60 4.89 -10.09 -14.67
CA VAL A 60 3.95 -9.71 -13.59
C VAL A 60 4.54 -10.10 -12.24
N ALA A 61 4.34 -9.25 -11.24
CA ALA A 61 4.68 -9.57 -9.86
C ALA A 61 3.55 -9.17 -8.91
N PHE A 62 3.55 -9.76 -7.71
CA PHE A 62 2.78 -9.25 -6.59
C PHE A 62 3.70 -8.69 -5.52
N HIS A 63 3.19 -7.74 -4.71
CA HIS A 63 3.95 -7.08 -3.66
C HIS A 63 3.08 -6.87 -2.43
N HIS A 64 3.49 -7.46 -1.32
CA HIS A 64 2.84 -7.31 -0.02
C HIS A 64 3.79 -7.67 1.13
N ALA A 65 3.44 -7.33 2.36
CA ALA A 65 4.27 -7.57 3.55
C ALA A 65 4.55 -9.05 3.89
N GLY A 66 3.96 -10.01 3.16
CA GLY A 66 4.29 -11.43 3.28
C GLY A 66 5.53 -11.85 2.51
N LEU A 67 6.07 -11.01 1.62
CA LEU A 67 7.36 -11.22 0.99
C LEU A 67 8.48 -10.74 1.90
N ASN A 68 9.62 -11.42 1.89
CA ASN A 68 10.83 -10.95 2.56
C ASN A 68 11.38 -9.68 1.90
N GLN A 69 12.28 -9.00 2.57
CA GLN A 69 12.82 -7.71 2.13
C GLN A 69 13.54 -7.84 0.79
N ASN A 70 14.40 -8.84 0.64
CA ASN A 70 15.18 -9.05 -0.58
C ASN A 70 14.29 -9.23 -1.81
N CYS A 71 13.24 -10.05 -1.73
CA CYS A 71 12.26 -10.19 -2.80
C CYS A 71 11.58 -8.87 -3.16
N ARG A 72 11.18 -8.09 -2.14
CA ARG A 72 10.55 -6.79 -2.38
C ARG A 72 11.49 -5.84 -3.11
N GLU A 73 12.74 -5.74 -2.69
CA GLU A 73 13.76 -4.88 -3.32
C GLU A 73 14.02 -5.27 -4.78
N ILE A 74 14.13 -6.58 -5.08
CA ILE A 74 14.29 -7.07 -6.45
C ILE A 74 13.08 -6.63 -7.30
N ILE A 75 11.85 -6.91 -6.85
CA ILE A 75 10.63 -6.57 -7.58
C ILE A 75 10.51 -5.06 -7.81
N GLU A 76 10.77 -4.26 -6.78
CA GLU A 76 10.69 -2.80 -6.83
C GLU A 76 11.69 -2.23 -7.83
N SER A 77 12.93 -2.73 -7.81
CA SER A 77 13.97 -2.35 -8.75
C SER A 77 13.58 -2.71 -10.20
N GLU A 78 13.15 -3.92 -10.43
CA GLU A 78 12.84 -4.39 -11.78
C GLU A 78 11.51 -3.82 -12.33
N PHE A 79 10.58 -3.46 -11.46
CA PHE A 79 9.41 -2.67 -11.84
C PHE A 79 9.79 -1.23 -12.21
N ARG A 80 10.66 -0.59 -11.43
CA ARG A 80 11.17 0.77 -11.71
C ARG A 80 11.93 0.81 -13.04
N ASN A 81 12.69 -0.24 -13.34
CA ASN A 81 13.41 -0.42 -14.62
C ASN A 81 12.48 -0.78 -15.79
N GLY A 82 11.19 -0.95 -15.57
CA GLY A 82 10.20 -1.26 -16.60
C GLY A 82 10.24 -2.70 -17.12
N LYS A 83 11.03 -3.60 -16.53
CA LYS A 83 11.07 -5.02 -16.89
C LYS A 83 9.83 -5.75 -16.42
N ILE A 84 9.43 -5.58 -15.16
CA ILE A 84 8.12 -6.02 -14.68
C ILE A 84 7.08 -5.02 -15.17
N LYS A 85 6.10 -5.48 -15.95
CA LYS A 85 5.09 -4.65 -16.61
C LYS A 85 3.88 -4.37 -15.73
N LEU A 86 3.55 -5.30 -14.83
CA LEU A 86 2.42 -5.18 -13.92
C LEU A 86 2.82 -5.59 -12.50
N LEU A 87 2.52 -4.72 -11.55
CA LEU A 87 2.70 -4.99 -10.12
C LEU A 87 1.34 -4.97 -9.42
N ALA A 88 0.92 -6.11 -8.85
CA ALA A 88 -0.27 -6.20 -8.02
C ALA A 88 0.11 -6.10 -6.55
N SER A 89 -0.39 -5.11 -5.83
CA SER A 89 0.04 -4.83 -4.46
C SER A 89 -1.10 -4.52 -3.52
N THR A 90 -0.83 -4.64 -2.23
CA THR A 90 -1.68 -4.04 -1.19
C THR A 90 -1.41 -2.54 -1.07
N PRO A 91 -2.33 -1.73 -0.52
CA PRO A 91 -2.18 -0.27 -0.40
C PRO A 91 -0.98 0.19 0.41
N THR A 92 -0.45 -0.66 1.28
CA THR A 92 0.77 -0.38 2.05
C THR A 92 1.97 0.01 1.18
N LEU A 93 2.02 -0.48 -0.07
CA LEU A 93 3.02 -0.07 -1.04
C LEU A 93 2.92 1.43 -1.36
N ALA A 94 1.71 1.96 -1.51
CA ALA A 94 1.50 3.36 -1.85
C ALA A 94 2.02 4.33 -0.78
N ALA A 95 1.99 3.92 0.49
CA ALA A 95 2.47 4.74 1.61
C ALA A 95 3.98 4.61 1.87
N GLY A 96 4.57 3.42 1.59
CA GLY A 96 5.93 3.10 2.02
C GLY A 96 7.01 3.20 0.95
N VAL A 97 6.66 3.17 -0.33
CA VAL A 97 7.65 3.09 -1.42
C VAL A 97 7.30 4.03 -2.57
N ASN A 98 8.30 4.69 -3.12
CA ASN A 98 8.12 5.52 -4.32
C ASN A 98 8.24 4.67 -5.60
N LEU A 99 7.11 4.12 -6.04
CA LEU A 99 6.99 3.33 -7.26
C LEU A 99 5.86 3.89 -8.14
N PRO A 100 6.15 4.95 -8.90
CA PRO A 100 5.17 5.50 -9.82
C PRO A 100 4.97 4.57 -11.02
N ALA A 101 3.76 4.52 -11.53
CA ALA A 101 3.39 3.76 -12.71
C ALA A 101 2.58 4.65 -13.67
N ARG A 102 2.68 4.44 -14.98
CA ARG A 102 1.85 5.19 -15.92
C ARG A 102 0.36 5.06 -15.60
N ARG A 103 -0.06 3.84 -15.24
CA ARG A 103 -1.47 3.54 -14.94
C ARG A 103 -1.61 2.88 -13.58
N VAL A 104 -2.52 3.39 -12.78
CA VAL A 104 -2.93 2.80 -11.50
C VAL A 104 -4.35 2.24 -11.65
N VAL A 105 -4.55 1.01 -11.19
CA VAL A 105 -5.87 0.37 -11.16
C VAL A 105 -6.20 0.03 -9.71
N ILE A 106 -7.33 0.51 -9.22
CA ILE A 106 -7.88 0.19 -7.91
C ILE A 106 -8.97 -0.87 -8.11
N SER A 107 -8.65 -2.13 -7.77
CA SER A 107 -9.50 -3.27 -8.08
C SER A 107 -10.76 -3.37 -7.23
N ASN A 108 -10.78 -2.71 -6.08
CA ASN A 108 -11.92 -2.63 -5.18
C ASN A 108 -11.78 -1.39 -4.29
N ILE A 109 -12.86 -0.65 -4.17
CA ILE A 109 -12.95 0.52 -3.29
C ILE A 109 -13.40 0.17 -1.87
N ASN A 110 -13.83 -1.05 -1.61
CA ASN A 110 -14.30 -1.49 -0.30
C ASN A 110 -13.18 -2.22 0.45
N ARG A 111 -13.14 -2.00 1.76
CA ARG A 111 -12.27 -2.70 2.71
C ARG A 111 -13.07 -3.24 3.88
N TYR A 112 -12.68 -4.42 4.34
CA TYR A 112 -13.23 -4.95 5.57
C TYR A 112 -12.72 -4.14 6.76
N ASP A 113 -13.65 -3.56 7.50
CA ASP A 113 -13.39 -2.84 8.75
C ASP A 113 -13.74 -3.76 9.93
N ALA A 114 -12.71 -4.27 10.60
CA ALA A 114 -12.89 -5.20 11.72
C ALA A 114 -13.63 -4.55 12.93
N LYS A 115 -13.56 -3.22 13.07
CA LYS A 115 -14.26 -2.50 14.15
C LYS A 115 -15.79 -2.55 13.97
N PHE A 116 -16.25 -2.56 12.72
CA PHE A 116 -17.67 -2.56 12.38
C PHE A 116 -18.16 -3.91 11.84
N GLY A 117 -17.26 -4.89 11.62
CA GLY A 117 -17.59 -6.19 11.07
C GLY A 117 -18.15 -6.15 9.64
N ALA A 118 -17.91 -5.08 8.88
CA ALA A 118 -18.50 -4.86 7.57
C ALA A 118 -17.49 -4.25 6.57
N ASN A 119 -17.79 -4.42 5.29
CA ASN A 119 -17.04 -3.73 4.25
C ASN A 119 -17.45 -2.25 4.19
N LYS A 120 -16.46 -1.36 4.16
CA LYS A 120 -16.64 0.09 4.01
C LYS A 120 -15.86 0.61 2.81
N PRO A 121 -16.36 1.64 2.13
CA PRO A 121 -15.58 2.36 1.14
C PRO A 121 -14.28 2.90 1.74
N ILE A 122 -13.20 2.89 0.95
CA ILE A 122 -11.96 3.56 1.34
C ILE A 122 -12.18 5.07 1.47
N SER A 123 -11.38 5.75 2.27
CA SER A 123 -11.44 7.20 2.40
C SER A 123 -11.03 7.90 1.10
N ILE A 124 -11.48 9.14 0.89
CA ILE A 124 -11.04 9.98 -0.23
C ILE A 124 -9.53 10.21 -0.17
N LEU A 125 -9.00 10.39 1.06
CA LEU A 125 -7.56 10.52 1.28
C LEU A 125 -6.80 9.30 0.78
N GLU A 126 -7.23 8.08 1.16
CA GLU A 126 -6.60 6.83 0.69
C GLU A 126 -6.67 6.72 -0.84
N TYR A 127 -7.86 6.97 -1.42
CA TYR A 127 -8.03 7.00 -2.86
C TYR A 127 -7.03 7.94 -3.55
N LYS A 128 -6.93 9.19 -3.09
CA LYS A 128 -6.02 10.18 -3.67
C LYS A 128 -4.54 9.79 -3.49
N GLN A 129 -4.17 9.14 -2.39
CA GLN A 129 -2.83 8.59 -2.20
C GLN A 129 -2.50 7.47 -3.20
N LEU A 130 -3.47 6.58 -3.48
CA LEU A 130 -3.31 5.53 -4.49
C LEU A 130 -3.21 6.13 -5.89
N CYS A 131 -4.08 7.08 -6.23
CA CYS A 131 -4.07 7.78 -7.52
C CYS A 131 -2.80 8.60 -7.73
N GLY A 132 -2.22 9.17 -6.67
CA GLY A 132 -0.96 9.90 -6.71
C GLY A 132 0.25 9.05 -7.13
N ARG A 133 0.08 7.74 -7.33
CA ARG A 133 1.09 6.85 -7.94
C ARG A 133 0.93 6.72 -9.46
N ALA A 134 -0.08 7.35 -10.04
CA ALA A 134 -0.28 7.39 -11.47
C ALA A 134 0.56 8.51 -12.12
N GLY A 135 1.26 8.16 -13.21
CA GLY A 135 2.16 9.06 -13.92
C GLY A 135 3.61 9.01 -13.43
N ARG A 136 4.53 9.02 -14.38
CA ARG A 136 5.98 9.11 -14.16
C ARG A 136 6.45 10.42 -14.77
N PRO A 137 6.70 11.48 -13.97
CA PRO A 137 6.92 12.84 -14.49
C PRO A 137 8.00 12.96 -15.56
N GLN A 138 9.01 12.07 -15.55
CA GLN A 138 10.11 12.08 -16.52
C GLN A 138 9.79 11.31 -17.81
N TYR A 139 8.74 10.49 -17.84
CA TYR A 139 8.46 9.58 -18.96
C TYR A 139 7.05 9.73 -19.53
N ASP A 140 6.08 10.10 -18.72
CA ASP A 140 4.67 10.10 -19.10
C ASP A 140 4.14 11.55 -19.16
N LYS A 141 3.43 11.89 -20.25
CA LYS A 141 2.75 13.19 -20.36
C LYS A 141 1.57 13.31 -19.39
N PHE A 142 0.95 12.18 -19.04
CA PHE A 142 -0.16 12.07 -18.08
C PHE A 142 -0.17 10.69 -17.43
N GLY A 143 -0.73 10.62 -16.23
CA GLY A 143 -1.03 9.38 -15.52
C GLY A 143 -2.52 9.05 -15.58
N GLU A 144 -2.85 7.76 -15.51
CA GLU A 144 -4.24 7.30 -15.51
C GLU A 144 -4.53 6.55 -14.20
N ALA A 145 -5.60 6.94 -13.51
CA ALA A 145 -6.14 6.21 -12.37
C ALA A 145 -7.51 5.61 -12.74
N ILE A 146 -7.65 4.31 -12.57
CA ILE A 146 -8.84 3.54 -12.95
C ILE A 146 -9.43 2.90 -11.70
N ILE A 147 -10.71 3.13 -11.43
CA ILE A 147 -11.47 2.42 -10.41
C ILE A 147 -12.25 1.29 -11.10
N VAL A 148 -12.17 0.09 -10.53
CA VAL A 148 -13.05 -1.02 -10.88
C VAL A 148 -14.14 -1.09 -9.81
N GLY A 149 -15.39 -0.86 -10.22
CA GLY A 149 -16.56 -0.86 -9.31
C GLY A 149 -17.81 -1.40 -9.99
N ASN A 150 -18.78 -1.84 -9.18
CA ASN A 150 -20.05 -2.40 -9.65
C ASN A 150 -21.22 -1.41 -9.55
N SER A 151 -20.97 -0.15 -9.17
CA SER A 151 -22.00 0.86 -8.91
C SER A 151 -22.00 1.97 -9.96
N ASN A 152 -22.99 2.85 -9.90
CA ASN A 152 -23.15 4.00 -10.78
C ASN A 152 -21.86 4.84 -10.84
N GLY A 153 -21.17 4.79 -11.97
CA GLY A 153 -19.85 5.40 -12.14
C GLY A 153 -19.82 6.90 -11.85
N THR A 154 -20.92 7.60 -12.08
CA THR A 154 -21.04 9.05 -11.84
C THR A 154 -20.93 9.40 -10.34
N GLU A 155 -21.62 8.66 -9.47
CA GLU A 155 -21.58 8.87 -8.02
C GLU A 155 -20.19 8.59 -7.45
N LEU A 156 -19.50 7.57 -7.97
CA LEU A 156 -18.13 7.26 -7.58
C LEU A 156 -17.15 8.34 -8.02
N ILE A 157 -17.34 8.88 -9.22
CA ILE A 157 -16.51 9.99 -9.73
C ILE A 157 -16.71 11.22 -8.84
N ASP A 158 -17.93 11.59 -8.55
CA ASP A 158 -18.22 12.75 -7.69
C ASP A 158 -17.63 12.56 -6.29
N TYR A 159 -17.84 11.40 -5.68
CA TYR A 159 -17.34 11.15 -4.34
C TYR A 159 -15.80 11.14 -4.25
N TYR A 160 -15.12 10.41 -5.14
CA TYR A 160 -13.67 10.22 -5.03
C TYR A 160 -12.84 11.27 -5.76
N VAL A 161 -13.24 11.65 -6.97
CA VAL A 161 -12.45 12.56 -7.81
C VAL A 161 -12.65 13.99 -7.35
N ASN A 162 -13.90 14.42 -7.20
CA ASN A 162 -14.28 15.78 -6.82
C ASN A 162 -14.32 16.00 -5.31
N GLY A 163 -14.39 14.92 -4.52
CA GLY A 163 -14.49 14.99 -3.06
C GLY A 163 -13.24 15.55 -2.38
N THR A 164 -13.45 16.18 -1.22
CA THR A 164 -12.37 16.69 -0.37
C THR A 164 -11.86 15.58 0.54
N PRO A 165 -10.52 15.38 0.63
CA PRO A 165 -9.94 14.43 1.57
C PRO A 165 -10.35 14.70 3.01
N GLU A 166 -10.53 13.64 3.77
CA GLU A 166 -10.82 13.71 5.19
C GLU A 166 -9.66 14.38 5.94
N PRO A 167 -9.93 15.17 6.99
CA PRO A 167 -8.89 15.77 7.80
C PRO A 167 -8.07 14.69 8.51
N ILE A 168 -6.80 14.94 8.68
CA ILE A 168 -5.92 14.08 9.47
C ILE A 168 -6.25 14.27 10.94
N VAL A 169 -6.69 13.19 11.60
CA VAL A 169 -7.02 13.17 13.04
C VAL A 169 -6.06 12.24 13.76
N SER A 170 -5.52 12.72 14.88
CA SER A 170 -4.61 11.90 15.70
C SER A 170 -5.33 10.68 16.27
N LYS A 171 -4.70 9.52 16.18
CA LYS A 171 -5.20 8.29 16.81
C LYS A 171 -4.94 8.24 18.33
N LEU A 172 -4.15 9.14 18.87
CA LEU A 172 -3.91 9.26 20.31
C LEU A 172 -5.15 9.75 21.09
N THR A 173 -6.22 10.19 20.39
CA THR A 173 -7.51 10.49 21.00
C THR A 173 -8.30 9.22 21.40
N ASP A 174 -7.87 8.03 20.92
CA ASP A 174 -8.43 6.74 21.32
C ASP A 174 -7.75 6.26 22.61
N ASP A 175 -8.55 5.94 23.65
CA ASP A 175 -8.08 5.51 24.96
C ASP A 175 -7.08 4.35 24.91
N ARG A 176 -7.31 3.37 24.03
CA ARG A 176 -6.43 2.20 23.91
C ARG A 176 -5.07 2.59 23.33
N ALA A 177 -5.06 3.44 22.32
CA ALA A 177 -3.83 3.93 21.72
C ALA A 177 -3.06 4.78 22.74
N LEU A 178 -3.74 5.71 23.42
CA LEU A 178 -3.12 6.57 24.42
C LEU A 178 -2.48 5.74 25.54
N ARG A 179 -3.18 4.78 26.13
CA ARG A 179 -2.64 3.90 27.17
C ARG A 179 -1.40 3.14 26.72
N THR A 180 -1.39 2.61 25.51
CA THR A 180 -0.23 1.91 24.94
C THR A 180 0.99 2.82 24.85
N HIS A 181 0.80 4.05 24.36
CA HIS A 181 1.89 5.00 24.22
C HIS A 181 2.38 5.58 25.57
N VAL A 182 1.45 5.82 26.52
CA VAL A 182 1.83 6.20 27.89
C VAL A 182 2.67 5.10 28.54
N LEU A 183 2.24 3.83 28.43
CA LEU A 183 2.99 2.70 28.97
C LEU A 183 4.39 2.60 28.31
N SER A 184 4.47 2.78 27.01
CA SER A 184 5.76 2.79 26.29
C SER A 184 6.66 3.92 26.79
N LEU A 185 6.14 5.13 26.97
CA LEU A 185 6.91 6.27 27.46
C LEU A 185 7.43 6.05 28.89
N VAL A 186 6.59 5.54 29.78
CA VAL A 186 6.96 5.24 31.16
C VAL A 186 8.03 4.13 31.23
N SER A 187 7.92 3.10 30.38
CA SER A 187 8.90 2.00 30.36
C SER A 187 10.26 2.40 29.76
N THR A 188 10.28 3.36 28.84
CA THR A 188 11.51 3.85 28.20
C THR A 188 12.17 5.00 28.98
N THR A 189 11.43 5.68 29.86
CA THR A 189 11.93 6.80 30.67
C THR A 189 11.64 6.57 32.14
N PRO A 190 12.44 5.75 32.83
CA PRO A 190 12.24 5.46 34.26
C PRO A 190 12.25 6.74 35.11
N GLY A 191 11.25 6.90 35.98
CA GLY A 191 11.13 8.06 36.85
C GLY A 191 10.46 9.29 36.23
N ILE A 192 9.95 9.19 35.00
CA ILE A 192 9.18 10.29 34.36
C ILE A 192 7.98 10.69 35.24
N LYS A 193 7.81 11.99 35.44
CA LYS A 193 6.71 12.54 36.24
C LYS A 193 5.46 12.76 35.38
N LYS A 194 4.31 12.84 36.05
CA LYS A 194 3.00 13.07 35.39
C LYS A 194 3.02 14.31 34.50
N ASP A 195 3.56 15.42 34.99
CA ASP A 195 3.59 16.66 34.24
C ASP A 195 4.45 16.58 32.97
N GLU A 196 5.54 15.81 33.02
CA GLU A 196 6.41 15.56 31.86
C GLU A 196 5.69 14.68 30.81
N ILE A 197 4.88 13.71 31.26
CA ILE A 197 4.04 12.90 30.38
C ILE A 197 2.99 13.79 29.70
N VAL A 198 2.30 14.64 30.45
CA VAL A 198 1.32 15.59 29.91
C VAL A 198 1.98 16.55 28.92
N GLY A 199 3.15 17.10 29.29
CA GLY A 199 3.95 17.95 28.42
C GLY A 199 4.28 17.27 27.09
N PHE A 200 4.79 16.03 27.14
CA PHE A 200 5.10 15.24 25.93
C PHE A 200 3.90 15.09 25.00
N PHE A 201 2.75 14.69 25.54
CA PHE A 201 1.55 14.51 24.72
C PHE A 201 0.93 15.83 24.23
N SER A 202 1.11 16.95 24.95
CA SER A 202 0.64 18.27 24.51
C SER A 202 1.40 18.77 23.26
N GLU A 203 2.63 18.34 23.05
CA GLU A 203 3.43 18.67 21.85
C GLU A 203 3.13 17.78 20.64
N THR A 204 2.29 16.75 20.80
CA THR A 204 1.88 15.88 19.69
C THR A 204 0.74 16.49 18.86
N LEU A 205 0.46 15.87 17.69
CA LEU A 205 -0.72 16.25 16.90
C LEU A 205 -2.03 16.17 17.71
N ALA A 206 -2.16 15.19 18.62
CA ALA A 206 -3.32 15.11 19.52
C ALA A 206 -3.42 16.35 20.40
N GLY A 207 -2.33 16.78 21.02
CA GLY A 207 -2.28 17.98 21.84
C GLY A 207 -2.67 19.25 21.06
N SER A 208 -2.22 19.38 19.82
CA SER A 208 -2.60 20.52 18.96
C SER A 208 -4.07 20.52 18.51
N GLN A 209 -4.70 19.33 18.44
CA GLN A 209 -6.10 19.17 18.03
C GLN A 209 -7.10 19.22 19.18
N ILE A 210 -6.67 18.94 20.41
CA ILE A 210 -7.48 19.00 21.63
C ILE A 210 -7.27 20.37 22.26
N ARG A 211 -8.26 21.26 22.18
CA ARG A 211 -8.19 22.62 22.72
C ARG A 211 -8.20 22.69 24.24
N GLU A 212 -8.54 21.61 24.93
CA GLU A 212 -8.41 21.45 26.38
C GLU A 212 -7.77 20.11 26.70
N PRO A 213 -6.83 20.01 27.66
CA PRO A 213 -6.21 18.73 28.03
C PRO A 213 -7.24 17.86 28.75
N THR A 214 -7.95 17.05 28.00
CA THR A 214 -8.86 16.02 28.54
C THR A 214 -8.08 14.77 28.98
N ILE A 215 -6.80 14.91 29.28
CA ILE A 215 -6.02 13.84 29.91
C ILE A 215 -6.33 13.88 31.40
N LYS A 216 -7.51 13.38 31.77
CA LYS A 216 -7.81 13.01 33.16
C LYS A 216 -7.21 11.63 33.38
N PHE A 217 -6.11 11.58 34.14
CA PHE A 217 -5.54 10.35 34.65
C PHE A 217 -6.31 9.87 35.88
#